data_ea9901e8815e53b3ba9616d496499326
#
_entry.id   ea9901e8815e53b3ba9616d496499326
#
_cell.length_a   1.000
_cell.length_b   1.000
_cell.length_c   1.000
_cell.angle_alpha   90.00
_cell.angle_beta   90.00
_cell.angle_gamma   90.00
#
_symmetry.space_group_name_H-M   'P 1'
#
loop_
_entity.id
_entity.type
_entity.pdbx_description
1 polymer ?
#
loop_
_entity_poly.entity_id
_entity_poly.type
_entity_poly.pdbx_seq_one_letter_code
_entity_poly.pdbx_strand_id
1 'polypeptide(L)'
;MNIFMNKLSKISAVLMISGLLLSCRGGMQNRHSESITPVWIEEVKIRNIEEYITTTATARARKTVEIRTEMNGKYRIQQNPATGQPYKLGDKIRAGEVIVRIENREYANNIQLESKKLQVAISKKEHEGQKSLLEKGGATEKDVHMAENSYINALSSLENARISIQKMQISAPFDGIIVKLPYFTDGVEIASGTIVTGIMDYAQMYMEVNFPENALSSVKNGQKVHITNYNIGTDTLSGRVTQLSPAIQEESRTFAGRIEIENPELRLRPGMFVKADVIVRHKDSVVAIPKDILLGNKDALHVFTVNRDVAGGINVVTGISDNRYVEVKKGLKQGDKIVVKGYEWLRNGSKVKIMK
;
A
#
# COMPACT_ATOMS: atom_id res chain seq x y z
N MET A 1 -70.56 -0.80 -41.13
CA MET A 1 -71.46 -1.38 -42.13
C MET A 1 -71.92 -2.74 -41.66
N ASN A 2 -73.16 -2.77 -41.26
CA ASN A 2 -74.05 -3.94 -41.19
C ASN A 2 -73.73 -5.03 -40.19
N ILE A 3 -74.51 -5.11 -39.18
CA ILE A 3 -75.92 -5.40 -39.07
C ILE A 3 -76.15 -6.87 -38.72
N PHE A 4 -76.90 -7.00 -37.67
CA PHE A 4 -78.06 -7.82 -37.32
C PHE A 4 -77.80 -9.08 -36.49
N MET A 5 -78.23 -9.05 -35.23
CA MET A 5 -79.59 -9.44 -34.75
C MET A 5 -79.88 -10.93 -35.07
N ASN A 6 -80.28 -11.75 -34.14
CA ASN A 6 -81.49 -11.77 -33.38
C ASN A 6 -81.58 -13.00 -32.51
N LYS A 7 -81.90 -12.89 -31.29
CA LYS A 7 -83.26 -13.14 -30.71
C LYS A 7 -83.72 -14.59 -30.53
N LEU A 8 -84.06 -14.77 -29.29
CA LEU A 8 -85.19 -15.55 -28.76
C LEU A 8 -85.15 -17.06 -28.89
N SER A 9 -85.61 -17.85 -27.99
CA SER A 9 -86.62 -17.74 -26.94
C SER A 9 -86.63 -19.04 -26.13
N LYS A 10 -86.75 -18.88 -24.86
CA LYS A 10 -87.96 -19.29 -24.06
C LYS A 10 -88.18 -20.77 -23.78
N ILE A 11 -88.26 -20.99 -22.50
CA ILE A 11 -89.33 -21.58 -21.68
C ILE A 11 -89.24 -23.03 -21.25
N SER A 12 -89.17 -23.13 -19.94
CA SER A 12 -89.88 -24.00 -18.99
C SER A 12 -89.68 -25.50 -18.96
N ALA A 13 -89.31 -26.01 -17.86
CA ALA A 13 -90.22 -26.73 -16.96
C ALA A 13 -89.54 -27.17 -15.69
N VAL A 14 -90.01 -26.77 -14.61
CA VAL A 14 -90.19 -27.20 -13.26
C VAL A 14 -90.41 -28.71 -13.20
N LEU A 15 -89.62 -29.45 -12.31
CA LEU A 15 -90.20 -30.36 -11.32
C LEU A 15 -89.18 -30.81 -10.30
N MET A 16 -89.52 -30.52 -9.09
CA MET A 16 -89.09 -31.12 -7.81
C MET A 16 -88.64 -32.58 -7.88
N ILE A 17 -87.66 -32.92 -7.04
CA ILE A 17 -87.80 -33.92 -6.01
C ILE A 17 -86.74 -33.69 -4.95
N SER A 18 -87.19 -33.53 -3.73
CA SER A 18 -86.54 -33.51 -2.43
C SER A 18 -85.75 -34.77 -2.13
N GLY A 19 -84.57 -34.64 -1.50
CA GLY A 19 -83.92 -35.83 -0.98
C GLY A 19 -82.66 -35.52 -0.24
N LEU A 20 -82.78 -35.36 1.07
CA LEU A 20 -81.80 -35.69 2.11
C LEU A 20 -80.49 -34.89 2.28
N LEU A 21 -80.58 -34.02 3.24
CA LEU A 21 -79.54 -33.50 4.07
C LEU A 21 -78.68 -34.66 4.64
N LEU A 22 -77.40 -34.71 4.28
CA LEU A 22 -76.35 -35.24 5.15
C LEU A 22 -75.22 -34.23 5.22
N SER A 23 -75.29 -33.52 6.29
CA SER A 23 -74.25 -32.64 6.82
C SER A 23 -72.96 -33.45 7.11
N CYS A 24 -71.95 -33.35 6.24
CA CYS A 24 -70.58 -33.63 6.61
C CYS A 24 -69.88 -32.31 6.87
N ARG A 25 -70.00 -31.89 8.14
CA ARG A 25 -69.20 -30.84 8.72
C ARG A 25 -67.78 -31.37 8.93
N GLY A 26 -67.05 -31.57 7.84
CA GLY A 26 -65.62 -31.83 7.86
C GLY A 26 -64.92 -30.56 8.28
N GLY A 27 -64.58 -30.47 9.56
CA GLY A 27 -63.66 -29.47 10.04
C GLY A 27 -62.37 -29.59 9.27
N MET A 28 -62.07 -28.59 8.40
CA MET A 28 -60.73 -28.38 7.91
C MET A 28 -59.85 -28.01 9.13
N GLN A 29 -59.33 -29.02 9.79
CA GLN A 29 -58.12 -28.85 10.60
C GLN A 29 -57.04 -28.42 9.66
N ASN A 30 -56.75 -27.12 9.65
CA ASN A 30 -55.49 -26.60 9.16
C ASN A 30 -54.39 -27.28 9.98
N ARG A 31 -53.98 -28.46 9.55
CA ARG A 31 -52.68 -28.98 9.93
C ARG A 31 -51.66 -28.04 9.28
N HIS A 32 -51.27 -26.98 9.98
CA HIS A 32 -49.98 -26.41 9.74
C HIS A 32 -48.98 -27.55 9.83
N SER A 33 -48.59 -28.10 8.73
CA SER A 33 -47.40 -28.92 8.68
C SER A 33 -46.27 -28.04 9.17
N GLU A 34 -45.89 -28.22 10.43
CA GLU A 34 -44.73 -27.55 10.98
C GLU A 34 -43.54 -27.98 10.16
N SER A 35 -43.20 -27.19 9.16
CA SER A 35 -42.03 -27.43 8.33
C SER A 35 -40.80 -27.25 9.20
N ILE A 36 -40.11 -28.33 9.49
CA ILE A 36 -38.83 -28.32 10.21
C ILE A 36 -37.77 -27.77 9.23
N THR A 37 -37.23 -26.60 9.50
CA THR A 37 -36.23 -25.97 8.65
C THR A 37 -34.82 -26.45 9.02
N PRO A 38 -34.04 -26.97 8.08
CA PRO A 38 -32.65 -27.34 8.35
C PRO A 38 -31.83 -26.06 8.49
N VAL A 39 -31.01 -25.98 9.56
CA VAL A 39 -30.17 -24.83 9.85
C VAL A 39 -28.78 -25.24 10.28
N TRP A 40 -27.77 -24.45 9.96
CA TRP A 40 -26.42 -24.56 10.49
C TRP A 40 -26.23 -23.52 11.58
N ILE A 41 -25.59 -23.95 12.65
CA ILE A 41 -25.34 -23.08 13.79
C ILE A 41 -23.86 -22.89 14.05
N GLU A 42 -23.48 -21.73 14.58
CA GLU A 42 -22.15 -21.44 15.12
C GLU A 42 -22.30 -20.88 16.52
N GLU A 43 -21.34 -21.18 17.39
CA GLU A 43 -21.27 -20.55 18.72
C GLU A 43 -20.64 -19.17 18.62
N VAL A 44 -21.25 -18.20 19.27
CA VAL A 44 -20.73 -16.83 19.39
C VAL A 44 -19.41 -16.83 20.11
N LYS A 45 -18.37 -16.32 19.46
CA LYS A 45 -17.01 -16.27 19.97
C LYS A 45 -16.58 -14.83 20.26
N ILE A 46 -15.67 -14.71 21.21
CA ILE A 46 -14.92 -13.45 21.41
C ILE A 46 -13.84 -13.35 20.36
N ARG A 47 -13.73 -12.19 19.71
CA ARG A 47 -12.73 -11.89 18.66
C ARG A 47 -12.21 -10.48 18.82
N ASN A 48 -11.04 -10.23 18.23
CA ASN A 48 -10.57 -8.88 17.98
C ASN A 48 -11.17 -8.40 16.66
N ILE A 49 -11.66 -7.19 16.62
CA ILE A 49 -12.23 -6.57 15.42
C ILE A 49 -11.50 -5.26 15.13
N GLU A 50 -11.15 -5.08 13.89
CA GLU A 50 -10.54 -3.87 13.36
C GLU A 50 -11.44 -3.27 12.28
N GLU A 51 -11.77 -2.02 12.43
CA GLU A 51 -12.50 -1.27 11.41
C GLU A 51 -11.51 -0.57 10.51
N TYR A 52 -11.70 -0.69 9.21
CA TYR A 52 -10.78 -0.18 8.21
C TYR A 52 -11.42 0.89 7.34
N ILE A 53 -10.57 1.83 6.91
CA ILE A 53 -10.80 2.62 5.71
C ILE A 53 -9.90 2.05 4.64
N THR A 54 -10.52 1.52 3.58
CA THR A 54 -9.80 0.93 2.45
C THR A 54 -9.48 1.98 1.41
N THR A 55 -8.25 2.00 0.94
CA THR A 55 -7.81 2.80 -0.20
C THR A 55 -6.84 2.01 -1.06
N THR A 56 -6.58 2.49 -2.27
CA THR A 56 -5.68 1.83 -3.21
C THR A 56 -4.77 2.86 -3.87
N ALA A 57 -3.52 2.49 -4.13
CA ALA A 57 -2.60 3.32 -4.90
C ALA A 57 -1.43 2.48 -5.43
N THR A 58 -0.55 3.13 -6.19
CA THR A 58 0.68 2.53 -6.66
C THR A 58 1.78 2.68 -5.61
N ALA A 59 2.44 1.58 -5.27
CA ALA A 59 3.59 1.57 -4.38
C ALA A 59 4.83 2.14 -5.09
N ARG A 60 5.55 3.04 -4.41
CA ARG A 60 6.75 3.73 -4.92
C ARG A 60 7.93 3.43 -4.02
N ALA A 61 9.12 3.37 -4.60
CA ALA A 61 10.37 3.25 -3.86
C ALA A 61 10.62 4.51 -3.02
N ARG A 62 11.18 4.35 -1.82
CA ARG A 62 11.54 5.48 -0.94
C ARG A 62 12.56 6.40 -1.58
N LYS A 63 13.57 5.81 -2.25
CA LYS A 63 14.59 6.55 -2.97
C LYS A 63 14.70 6.01 -4.39
N THR A 64 14.79 6.89 -5.34
CA THR A 64 15.05 6.57 -6.75
C THR A 64 15.94 7.61 -7.36
N VAL A 65 16.88 7.18 -8.18
CA VAL A 65 17.76 8.06 -8.95
C VAL A 65 18.06 7.45 -10.31
N GLU A 66 18.02 8.27 -11.34
CA GLU A 66 18.63 7.97 -12.64
C GLU A 66 19.90 8.80 -12.76
N ILE A 67 21.04 8.15 -12.95
CA ILE A 67 22.32 8.81 -13.06
C ILE A 67 22.68 8.94 -14.53
N ARG A 68 23.01 10.17 -14.90
CA ARG A 68 23.44 10.53 -16.25
C ARG A 68 24.91 10.90 -16.25
N THR A 69 25.62 10.58 -17.34
CA THR A 69 26.98 11.07 -17.48
C THR A 69 27.00 12.58 -17.72
N GLU A 70 27.95 13.28 -17.07
CA GLU A 70 28.14 14.71 -17.24
C GLU A 70 29.07 15.04 -18.41
N MET A 71 29.76 14.02 -18.96
CA MET A 71 30.72 14.18 -20.05
C MET A 71 30.55 13.08 -21.09
N ASN A 72 31.12 13.32 -22.28
CA ASN A 72 31.28 12.29 -23.29
C ASN A 72 32.52 11.42 -22.99
N GLY A 73 32.50 10.18 -23.47
CA GLY A 73 33.62 9.26 -23.32
C GLY A 73 33.22 7.80 -23.48
N LYS A 74 34.20 6.91 -23.37
CA LYS A 74 34.00 5.47 -23.52
C LYS A 74 33.38 4.89 -22.26
N TYR A 75 32.26 4.20 -22.42
CA TYR A 75 31.57 3.48 -21.36
C TYR A 75 32.36 2.27 -20.90
N ARG A 76 32.58 2.12 -19.60
CA ARG A 76 33.22 0.97 -18.97
C ARG A 76 32.42 0.53 -17.76
N ILE A 77 31.72 -0.59 -17.91
CA ILE A 77 31.01 -1.20 -16.77
C ILE A 77 32.03 -1.78 -15.78
N GLN A 78 31.79 -1.58 -14.48
CA GLN A 78 32.66 -2.09 -13.43
C GLN A 78 32.19 -3.46 -12.96
N GLN A 79 33.10 -4.18 -12.28
CA GLN A 79 32.77 -5.46 -11.66
C GLN A 79 32.07 -5.25 -10.31
N ASN A 80 31.05 -6.02 -10.06
CA ASN A 80 30.39 -6.09 -8.77
C ASN A 80 31.31 -6.82 -7.78
N PRO A 81 31.75 -6.18 -6.68
CA PRO A 81 32.68 -6.78 -5.73
C PRO A 81 32.16 -8.08 -5.08
N ALA A 82 30.85 -8.24 -4.99
CA ALA A 82 30.22 -9.41 -4.39
C ALA A 82 30.23 -10.65 -5.32
N THR A 83 30.24 -10.45 -6.63
CA THR A 83 30.10 -11.55 -7.61
C THR A 83 31.31 -11.72 -8.49
N GLY A 84 32.19 -10.72 -8.59
CA GLY A 84 33.33 -10.68 -9.51
C GLY A 84 32.91 -10.56 -11.00
N GLN A 85 31.63 -10.36 -11.28
CA GLN A 85 31.06 -10.21 -12.61
C GLN A 85 30.70 -8.75 -12.89
N PRO A 86 30.61 -8.31 -14.14
CA PRO A 86 30.07 -7.00 -14.46
C PRO A 86 28.71 -6.78 -13.81
N TYR A 87 28.44 -5.56 -13.35
CA TYR A 87 27.13 -5.22 -12.79
C TYR A 87 26.00 -5.52 -13.78
N LYS A 88 24.87 -5.98 -13.25
CA LYS A 88 23.66 -6.31 -14.01
C LYS A 88 22.39 -5.81 -13.32
N LEU A 89 21.29 -5.81 -14.06
CA LEU A 89 19.96 -5.50 -13.49
C LEU A 89 19.64 -6.46 -12.34
N GLY A 90 19.16 -5.88 -11.23
CA GLY A 90 18.82 -6.60 -10.01
C GLY A 90 19.96 -6.75 -9.02
N ASP A 91 21.19 -6.34 -9.35
CA ASP A 91 22.29 -6.37 -8.42
C ASP A 91 22.08 -5.37 -7.28
N LYS A 92 22.42 -5.80 -6.06
CA LYS A 92 22.49 -4.92 -4.89
C LYS A 92 23.79 -4.12 -4.94
N ILE A 93 23.70 -2.85 -4.56
CA ILE A 93 24.82 -1.93 -4.56
C ILE A 93 24.83 -1.10 -3.29
N ARG A 94 26.02 -0.75 -2.80
CA ARG A 94 26.23 0.12 -1.64
C ARG A 94 26.55 1.55 -2.08
N ALA A 95 26.26 2.49 -1.22
CA ALA A 95 26.64 3.88 -1.41
C ALA A 95 28.15 4.01 -1.66
N GLY A 96 28.53 4.81 -2.68
CA GLY A 96 29.91 5.02 -3.07
C GLY A 96 30.52 3.97 -4.01
N GLU A 97 29.89 2.81 -4.22
CA GLU A 97 30.36 1.82 -5.19
C GLU A 97 30.24 2.35 -6.62
N VAL A 98 31.31 2.22 -7.40
CA VAL A 98 31.39 2.68 -8.78
C VAL A 98 30.79 1.60 -9.70
N ILE A 99 29.75 1.97 -10.44
CA ILE A 99 29.04 1.07 -11.36
C ILE A 99 29.60 1.17 -12.77
N VAL A 100 29.87 2.41 -13.20
CA VAL A 100 30.34 2.73 -14.54
C VAL A 100 31.47 3.74 -14.44
N ARG A 101 32.50 3.58 -15.27
CA ARG A 101 33.54 4.58 -15.47
C ARG A 101 33.44 5.12 -16.92
N ILE A 102 33.50 6.43 -17.05
CA ILE A 102 33.59 7.08 -18.35
C ILE A 102 35.06 7.38 -18.62
N GLU A 103 35.64 6.72 -19.62
CA GLU A 103 37.03 6.97 -20.01
C GLU A 103 37.10 8.06 -21.06
N ASN A 104 37.72 9.18 -20.73
CA ASN A 104 38.05 10.26 -21.63
C ASN A 104 39.46 10.75 -21.31
N ARG A 105 40.45 10.28 -22.09
CA ARG A 105 41.87 10.59 -21.86
C ARG A 105 42.18 12.08 -22.04
N GLU A 106 41.58 12.72 -23.03
CA GLU A 106 41.76 14.15 -23.29
C GLU A 106 41.26 14.97 -22.08
N TYR A 107 40.05 14.69 -21.63
CA TYR A 107 39.50 15.32 -20.43
C TYR A 107 40.37 15.10 -19.19
N ALA A 108 40.82 13.87 -18.95
CA ALA A 108 41.69 13.54 -17.80
C ALA A 108 43.04 14.29 -17.88
N ASN A 109 43.64 14.37 -19.07
CA ASN A 109 44.90 15.12 -19.29
C ASN A 109 44.71 16.62 -19.06
N ASN A 110 43.58 17.20 -19.52
CA ASN A 110 43.29 18.63 -19.36
C ASN A 110 43.08 19.03 -17.89
N ILE A 111 42.69 18.09 -17.02
CA ILE A 111 42.55 18.34 -15.57
C ILE A 111 43.92 18.56 -14.89
N GLN A 112 44.99 17.97 -15.43
CA GLN A 112 46.40 18.12 -14.93
C GLN A 112 46.52 17.82 -13.42
N LEU A 113 45.89 16.77 -12.91
CA LEU A 113 45.78 16.46 -11.46
C LEU A 113 47.15 16.42 -10.79
N GLU A 114 48.16 15.77 -11.39
CA GLU A 114 49.50 15.63 -10.81
C GLU A 114 50.25 16.98 -10.74
N SER A 115 50.08 17.83 -11.77
CA SER A 115 50.68 19.18 -11.76
C SER A 115 50.07 20.04 -10.62
N LYS A 116 48.75 19.93 -10.42
CA LYS A 116 48.08 20.65 -9.32
C LYS A 116 48.45 20.15 -7.93
N LYS A 117 48.72 18.84 -7.74
CA LYS A 117 49.28 18.29 -6.52
C LYS A 117 50.66 18.86 -6.22
N LEU A 118 51.51 18.93 -7.25
CA LEU A 118 52.85 19.53 -7.13
C LEU A 118 52.79 20.99 -6.77
N GLN A 119 51.88 21.75 -7.41
CA GLN A 119 51.68 23.18 -7.12
C GLN A 119 51.28 23.41 -5.66
N VAL A 120 50.39 22.59 -5.09
CA VAL A 120 50.04 22.63 -3.66
C VAL A 120 51.25 22.41 -2.80
N ALA A 121 52.12 21.40 -3.12
CA ALA A 121 53.30 21.11 -2.34
C ALA A 121 54.31 22.28 -2.37
N ILE A 122 54.48 22.94 -3.54
CA ILE A 122 55.39 24.10 -3.70
C ILE A 122 54.83 25.29 -2.91
N SER A 123 53.58 25.68 -3.12
CA SER A 123 53.01 26.83 -2.45
C SER A 123 52.89 26.69 -0.95
N LYS A 124 52.69 25.45 -0.45
CA LYS A 124 52.77 25.13 0.98
C LYS A 124 54.14 25.43 1.58
N LYS A 125 55.22 24.91 0.93
CA LYS A 125 56.60 25.16 1.37
C LYS A 125 56.94 26.66 1.34
N GLU A 126 56.49 27.39 0.33
CA GLU A 126 56.70 28.83 0.25
C GLU A 126 56.03 29.56 1.41
N HIS A 127 54.75 29.23 1.70
CA HIS A 127 54.06 29.80 2.85
C HIS A 127 54.76 29.52 4.17
N GLU A 128 55.16 28.24 4.40
CA GLU A 128 55.89 27.84 5.60
C GLU A 128 57.26 28.57 5.69
N GLY A 129 57.93 28.76 4.55
CA GLY A 129 59.19 29.52 4.46
C GLY A 129 59.06 30.97 4.82
N GLN A 130 58.05 31.68 4.23
CA GLN A 130 57.78 33.07 4.53
C GLN A 130 57.39 33.28 6.00
N LYS A 131 56.64 32.36 6.58
CA LYS A 131 56.26 32.41 8.00
C LYS A 131 57.52 32.28 8.90
N SER A 132 58.43 31.35 8.60
CA SER A 132 59.71 31.20 9.34
C SER A 132 60.60 32.43 9.18
N LEU A 133 60.63 33.06 7.99
CA LEU A 133 61.39 34.28 7.77
C LEU A 133 60.79 35.46 8.53
N LEU A 134 59.46 35.60 8.62
CA LEU A 134 58.79 36.64 9.42
C LEU A 134 59.17 36.52 10.89
N GLU A 135 59.16 35.30 11.45
CA GLU A 135 59.60 35.03 12.84
C GLU A 135 61.03 35.48 13.09
N LYS A 136 61.90 35.48 12.06
CA LYS A 136 63.33 35.91 12.11
C LYS A 136 63.53 37.35 11.66
N GLY A 137 62.46 38.10 11.36
CA GLY A 137 62.53 39.48 10.90
C GLY A 137 62.94 39.67 9.43
N GLY A 138 62.99 38.57 8.63
CA GLY A 138 63.40 38.57 7.22
C GLY A 138 62.29 38.68 6.19
N ALA A 139 60.99 38.72 6.61
CA ALA A 139 59.84 38.89 5.75
C ALA A 139 58.81 39.82 6.40
N THR A 140 57.87 40.32 5.64
CA THR A 140 56.73 41.14 6.13
C THR A 140 55.49 40.28 6.29
N GLU A 141 54.50 40.72 7.12
CA GLU A 141 53.18 40.08 7.20
C GLU A 141 52.50 39.99 5.84
N LYS A 142 52.69 41.01 5.01
CA LYS A 142 52.19 41.06 3.62
C LYS A 142 52.72 39.86 2.80
N ASP A 143 54.05 39.58 2.93
CA ASP A 143 54.68 38.46 2.18
C ASP A 143 54.09 37.11 2.63
N VAL A 144 53.88 36.94 3.92
CA VAL A 144 53.22 35.75 4.48
C VAL A 144 51.80 35.60 3.94
N HIS A 145 50.99 36.67 3.95
CA HIS A 145 49.65 36.62 3.45
C HIS A 145 49.58 36.41 1.92
N MET A 146 50.52 36.93 1.17
CA MET A 146 50.63 36.64 -0.26
C MET A 146 50.93 35.14 -0.52
N ALA A 147 51.84 34.55 0.22
CA ALA A 147 52.18 33.13 0.13
C ALA A 147 51.03 32.24 0.60
N GLU A 148 50.32 32.62 1.66
CA GLU A 148 49.12 31.97 2.15
C GLU A 148 48.02 31.94 1.09
N ASN A 149 47.69 33.11 0.47
CA ASN A 149 46.71 33.19 -0.61
C ASN A 149 47.10 32.32 -1.80
N SER A 150 48.40 32.25 -2.16
CA SER A 150 48.86 31.35 -3.22
C SER A 150 48.62 29.89 -2.88
N TYR A 151 48.88 29.50 -1.63
CA TYR A 151 48.63 28.11 -1.13
C TYR A 151 47.12 27.78 -1.14
N ILE A 152 46.27 28.67 -0.66
CA ILE A 152 44.80 28.49 -0.68
C ILE A 152 44.29 28.35 -2.12
N ASN A 153 44.77 29.17 -3.05
CA ASN A 153 44.40 29.07 -4.46
C ASN A 153 44.84 27.73 -5.09
N ALA A 154 46.03 27.24 -4.73
CA ALA A 154 46.52 25.94 -5.20
C ALA A 154 45.67 24.77 -4.65
N LEU A 155 45.25 24.83 -3.36
CA LEU A 155 44.34 23.88 -2.76
C LEU A 155 42.99 23.82 -3.46
N SER A 156 42.41 24.99 -3.71
CA SER A 156 41.11 25.09 -4.42
C SER A 156 41.20 24.54 -5.84
N SER A 157 42.31 24.82 -6.54
CA SER A 157 42.55 24.26 -7.87
C SER A 157 42.70 22.74 -7.88
N LEU A 158 43.37 22.18 -6.87
CA LEU A 158 43.48 20.72 -6.70
C LEU A 158 42.13 20.07 -6.40
N GLU A 159 41.33 20.69 -5.52
CA GLU A 159 39.99 20.16 -5.18
C GLU A 159 39.07 20.16 -6.40
N ASN A 160 39.04 21.22 -7.18
CA ASN A 160 38.31 21.29 -8.44
C ASN A 160 38.75 20.19 -9.42
N ALA A 161 40.05 19.90 -9.50
CA ALA A 161 40.58 18.83 -10.30
C ALA A 161 40.12 17.44 -9.83
N ARG A 162 40.07 17.21 -8.51
CA ARG A 162 39.53 15.97 -7.92
C ARG A 162 38.07 15.78 -8.23
N ILE A 163 37.25 16.81 -8.06
CA ILE A 163 35.81 16.79 -8.39
C ILE A 163 35.65 16.43 -9.87
N SER A 164 36.45 17.01 -10.76
CA SER A 164 36.39 16.74 -12.19
C SER A 164 36.74 15.27 -12.52
N ILE A 165 37.71 14.68 -11.84
CA ILE A 165 38.04 13.24 -12.00
C ILE A 165 36.91 12.35 -11.43
N GLN A 166 36.29 12.75 -10.28
CA GLN A 166 35.18 12.01 -9.70
C GLN A 166 33.99 11.93 -10.66
N LYS A 167 33.69 12.99 -11.44
CA LYS A 167 32.63 13.01 -12.46
C LYS A 167 32.80 11.93 -13.54
N MET A 168 34.00 11.40 -13.73
CA MET A 168 34.25 10.25 -14.62
C MET A 168 33.80 8.92 -13.99
N GLN A 169 33.47 8.88 -12.71
CA GLN A 169 33.06 7.69 -11.98
C GLN A 169 31.59 7.81 -11.58
N ILE A 170 30.77 6.98 -12.15
CA ILE A 170 29.34 6.92 -11.82
C ILE A 170 29.19 5.97 -10.64
N SER A 171 29.00 6.53 -9.46
CA SER A 171 28.83 5.80 -8.21
C SER A 171 27.41 5.88 -7.67
N ALA A 172 27.01 4.90 -6.87
CA ALA A 172 25.71 4.87 -6.21
C ALA A 172 25.67 5.93 -5.10
N PRO A 173 24.66 6.83 -5.08
CA PRO A 173 24.52 7.84 -4.03
C PRO A 173 23.95 7.28 -2.72
N PHE A 174 23.35 6.09 -2.74
CA PHE A 174 22.76 5.37 -1.59
C PHE A 174 22.72 3.87 -1.86
N ASP A 175 22.56 3.09 -0.80
CA ASP A 175 22.39 1.63 -0.89
C ASP A 175 21.07 1.31 -1.62
N GLY A 176 21.11 0.42 -2.60
CA GLY A 176 19.91 0.11 -3.39
C GLY A 176 20.10 -1.05 -4.34
N ILE A 177 19.24 -1.10 -5.33
CA ILE A 177 19.23 -2.12 -6.37
C ILE A 177 19.25 -1.43 -7.73
N ILE A 178 20.05 -1.96 -8.64
CA ILE A 178 20.11 -1.49 -10.03
C ILE A 178 18.83 -1.91 -10.75
N VAL A 179 17.98 -0.95 -11.09
CA VAL A 179 16.69 -1.18 -11.77
C VAL A 179 16.70 -0.77 -13.22
N LYS A 180 17.71 0.00 -13.63
CA LYS A 180 17.93 0.42 -15.02
C LYS A 180 19.42 0.36 -15.30
N LEU A 181 19.78 -0.35 -16.33
CA LEU A 181 21.15 -0.45 -16.83
C LEU A 181 21.05 -0.61 -18.35
N PRO A 182 21.20 0.48 -19.10
CA PRO A 182 21.18 0.43 -20.56
C PRO A 182 22.27 -0.53 -21.07
N TYR A 183 21.93 -1.33 -22.07
CA TYR A 183 22.88 -2.27 -22.65
C TYR A 183 23.80 -1.52 -23.63
N PHE A 184 24.96 -1.11 -23.13
CA PHE A 184 26.02 -0.57 -23.95
C PHE A 184 27.15 -1.60 -24.10
N THR A 185 27.71 -1.70 -25.29
CA THR A 185 28.94 -2.46 -25.51
C THR A 185 30.08 -1.79 -24.77
N ASP A 186 30.86 -2.56 -24.00
CA ASP A 186 32.03 -2.02 -23.29
C ASP A 186 33.01 -1.33 -24.25
N GLY A 187 33.42 -0.11 -23.90
CA GLY A 187 34.27 0.74 -24.73
C GLY A 187 33.57 1.56 -25.82
N VAL A 188 32.23 1.47 -25.96
CA VAL A 188 31.47 2.36 -26.84
C VAL A 188 31.52 3.79 -26.33
N GLU A 189 31.59 4.76 -27.22
CA GLU A 189 31.53 6.18 -26.86
C GLU A 189 30.08 6.61 -26.65
N ILE A 190 29.83 7.26 -25.50
CA ILE A 190 28.51 7.81 -25.14
C ILE A 190 28.60 9.32 -24.94
N ALA A 191 27.51 10.02 -25.28
CA ALA A 191 27.42 11.46 -25.14
C ALA A 191 27.08 11.90 -23.69
N SER A 192 27.47 13.10 -23.34
CA SER A 192 27.03 13.77 -22.10
C SER A 192 25.49 13.79 -22.01
N GLY A 193 24.94 13.64 -20.81
CA GLY A 193 23.49 13.55 -20.56
C GLY A 193 22.86 12.17 -20.75
N THR A 194 23.63 11.19 -21.26
CA THR A 194 23.15 9.81 -21.43
C THR A 194 22.88 9.17 -20.07
N ILE A 195 21.71 8.50 -19.93
CA ILE A 195 21.41 7.71 -18.73
C ILE A 195 22.30 6.47 -18.74
N VAL A 196 23.06 6.26 -17.69
CA VAL A 196 23.99 5.13 -17.54
C VAL A 196 23.53 4.11 -16.51
N THR A 197 22.75 4.51 -15.52
CA THR A 197 22.15 3.59 -14.53
C THR A 197 20.95 4.21 -13.82
N GLY A 198 20.07 3.37 -13.31
CA GLY A 198 19.01 3.76 -12.38
C GLY A 198 19.04 2.86 -11.15
N ILE A 199 18.97 3.48 -9.99
CA ILE A 199 19.05 2.80 -8.67
C ILE A 199 17.80 3.12 -7.89
N MET A 200 17.26 2.11 -7.18
CA MET A 200 16.15 2.28 -6.26
C MET A 200 16.44 1.60 -4.94
N ASP A 201 16.06 2.28 -3.84
CA ASP A 201 15.90 1.66 -2.53
C ASP A 201 14.39 1.45 -2.28
N TYR A 202 13.97 0.18 -2.29
CA TYR A 202 12.59 -0.21 -2.07
C TYR A 202 12.40 -1.24 -0.95
N ALA A 203 13.38 -1.36 -0.06
CA ALA A 203 13.23 -2.04 1.22
C ALA A 203 12.22 -1.31 2.12
N GLN A 204 12.15 0.00 1.94
CA GLN A 204 11.06 0.84 2.43
C GLN A 204 10.39 1.52 1.24
N MET A 205 9.08 1.46 1.23
CA MET A 205 8.28 2.01 0.15
C MET A 205 7.25 3.00 0.70
N TYR A 206 6.59 3.72 -0.18
CA TYR A 206 5.45 4.55 0.18
C TYR A 206 4.38 4.48 -0.90
N MET A 207 3.18 4.85 -0.50
CA MET A 207 2.07 5.11 -1.41
C MET A 207 1.41 6.43 -1.06
N GLU A 208 0.98 7.16 -2.07
CA GLU A 208 0.19 8.37 -1.92
C GLU A 208 -1.26 8.02 -2.20
N VAL A 209 -2.12 8.35 -1.25
CA VAL A 209 -3.53 7.97 -1.26
C VAL A 209 -4.41 9.19 -1.05
N ASN A 210 -5.63 9.11 -1.54
CA ASN A 210 -6.65 10.11 -1.27
C ASN A 210 -7.72 9.49 -0.37
N PHE A 211 -7.99 10.14 0.74
CA PHE A 211 -9.04 9.78 1.67
C PHE A 211 -10.27 10.67 1.47
N PRO A 212 -11.48 10.14 1.51
CA PRO A 212 -12.69 10.97 1.42
C PRO A 212 -12.83 11.89 2.64
N GLU A 213 -13.44 13.05 2.48
CA GLU A 213 -13.62 14.08 3.51
C GLU A 213 -14.22 13.53 4.82
N ASN A 214 -15.18 12.60 4.72
CA ASN A 214 -15.81 11.98 5.89
C ASN A 214 -14.85 11.11 6.73
N ALA A 215 -13.68 10.77 6.20
CA ALA A 215 -12.64 10.04 6.92
C ALA A 215 -11.73 10.95 7.77
N LEU A 216 -11.84 12.29 7.65
CA LEU A 216 -10.94 13.24 8.28
C LEU A 216 -10.87 13.10 9.81
N SER A 217 -12.00 12.82 10.46
CA SER A 217 -12.05 12.62 11.90
C SER A 217 -11.46 11.27 12.35
N SER A 218 -11.41 10.30 11.47
CA SER A 218 -11.08 8.89 11.77
C SER A 218 -9.64 8.53 11.39
N VAL A 219 -9.08 9.13 10.33
CA VAL A 219 -7.71 8.88 9.88
C VAL A 219 -6.75 9.83 10.59
N LYS A 220 -5.68 9.26 11.17
CA LYS A 220 -4.67 10.01 11.94
C LYS A 220 -3.27 9.50 11.59
N ASN A 221 -2.28 10.38 11.73
CA ASN A 221 -0.88 9.99 11.63
C ASN A 221 -0.54 8.92 12.68
N GLY A 222 0.30 7.96 12.28
CA GLY A 222 0.75 6.87 13.13
C GLY A 222 -0.13 5.61 13.10
N GLN A 223 -1.31 5.65 12.48
CA GLN A 223 -2.18 4.47 12.38
C GLN A 223 -1.52 3.36 11.57
N LYS A 224 -1.72 2.13 12.03
CA LYS A 224 -1.27 0.92 11.33
C LYS A 224 -2.12 0.69 10.09
N VAL A 225 -1.48 0.13 9.07
CA VAL A 225 -2.10 -0.16 7.77
C VAL A 225 -1.73 -1.57 7.35
N HIS A 226 -2.70 -2.33 6.93
CA HIS A 226 -2.50 -3.62 6.27
C HIS A 226 -2.41 -3.40 4.76
N ILE A 227 -1.27 -3.78 4.18
CA ILE A 227 -1.03 -3.65 2.75
C ILE A 227 -1.13 -5.02 2.10
N THR A 228 -2.00 -5.14 1.12
CA THR A 228 -2.20 -6.37 0.35
C THR A 228 -2.02 -6.11 -1.14
N ASN A 229 -1.53 -7.12 -1.84
CA ASN A 229 -1.41 -7.11 -3.30
C ASN A 229 -1.69 -8.52 -3.82
N TYR A 230 -2.37 -8.61 -4.95
CA TYR A 230 -2.73 -9.89 -5.56
C TYR A 230 -1.52 -10.81 -5.79
N ASN A 231 -0.36 -10.25 -6.13
CA ASN A 231 0.85 -11.03 -6.45
C ASN A 231 1.64 -11.48 -5.21
N ILE A 232 1.33 -10.94 -4.01
CA ILE A 232 2.02 -11.31 -2.76
C ILE A 232 1.27 -12.48 -2.08
N GLY A 233 0.13 -12.90 -2.64
CA GLY A 233 -0.72 -13.94 -2.09
C GLY A 233 -1.56 -13.45 -0.90
N THR A 234 -1.73 -14.32 0.11
CA THR A 234 -2.50 -14.02 1.33
C THR A 234 -1.71 -13.21 2.37
N ASP A 235 -0.41 -12.99 2.12
CA ASP A 235 0.44 -12.28 3.06
C ASP A 235 0.15 -10.78 3.05
N THR A 236 0.20 -10.21 4.23
CA THR A 236 -0.06 -8.80 4.46
C THR A 236 1.26 -8.12 4.88
N LEU A 237 1.64 -7.06 4.18
CA LEU A 237 2.75 -6.21 4.60
C LEU A 237 2.26 -5.15 5.59
N SER A 238 3.14 -4.79 6.52
CA SER A 238 2.87 -3.72 7.47
C SER A 238 3.13 -2.36 6.85
N GLY A 239 2.24 -1.41 7.13
CA GLY A 239 2.41 -0.01 6.78
C GLY A 239 1.95 0.91 7.90
N ARG A 240 2.22 2.19 7.73
CA ARG A 240 1.83 3.24 8.68
C ARG A 240 1.50 4.53 7.96
N VAL A 241 0.43 5.20 8.38
CA VAL A 241 0.11 6.56 7.93
C VAL A 241 1.15 7.50 8.52
N THR A 242 1.92 8.21 7.67
CA THR A 242 3.00 9.10 8.12
C THR A 242 2.69 10.56 7.89
N GLN A 243 1.91 10.88 6.88
CA GLN A 243 1.56 12.27 6.55
C GLN A 243 0.10 12.35 6.09
N LEU A 244 -0.56 13.42 6.49
CA LEU A 244 -1.90 13.77 6.04
C LEU A 244 -1.90 15.25 5.65
N SER A 245 -2.47 15.54 4.49
CA SER A 245 -2.65 16.93 4.05
C SER A 245 -3.65 17.65 4.95
N PRO A 246 -3.38 18.85 5.41
CA PRO A 246 -4.35 19.68 6.13
C PRO A 246 -5.41 20.27 5.20
N ALA A 247 -5.19 20.27 3.88
CA ALA A 247 -6.09 20.82 2.88
C ALA A 247 -6.92 19.73 2.20
N ILE A 248 -8.17 20.03 1.93
CA ILE A 248 -9.09 19.20 1.14
C ILE A 248 -9.06 19.69 -0.31
N GLN A 249 -8.99 18.78 -1.25
CA GLN A 249 -9.13 19.07 -2.68
C GLN A 249 -10.62 19.27 -3.00
N GLU A 250 -11.00 20.46 -3.42
CA GLU A 250 -12.40 20.84 -3.61
C GLU A 250 -13.10 20.01 -4.68
N GLU A 251 -12.43 19.70 -5.79
CA GLU A 251 -13.00 18.96 -6.92
C GLU A 251 -13.34 17.51 -6.56
N SER A 252 -12.44 16.83 -5.84
CA SER A 252 -12.59 15.41 -5.49
C SER A 252 -13.18 15.18 -4.09
N ARG A 253 -13.28 16.23 -3.27
CA ARG A 253 -13.64 16.16 -1.84
C ARG A 253 -12.83 15.13 -1.08
N THR A 254 -11.52 15.13 -1.34
CA THR A 254 -10.58 14.21 -0.70
C THR A 254 -9.41 14.98 -0.10
N PHE A 255 -8.73 14.36 0.86
CA PHE A 255 -7.44 14.85 1.37
C PHE A 255 -6.36 13.81 1.12
N ALA A 256 -5.18 14.30 0.75
CA ALA A 256 -4.06 13.44 0.45
C ALA A 256 -3.41 12.90 1.74
N GLY A 257 -2.94 11.66 1.68
CA GLY A 257 -2.14 11.04 2.72
C GLY A 257 -0.99 10.24 2.14
N ARG A 258 0.04 10.03 2.96
CA ARG A 258 1.16 9.14 2.65
C ARG A 258 1.18 7.98 3.64
N ILE A 259 1.30 6.79 3.10
CA ILE A 259 1.46 5.55 3.86
C ILE A 259 2.84 5.01 3.54
N GLU A 260 3.67 4.81 4.55
CA GLU A 260 4.93 4.10 4.43
C GLU A 260 4.69 2.60 4.57
N ILE A 261 5.45 1.80 3.81
CA ILE A 261 5.30 0.35 3.69
C ILE A 261 6.65 -0.29 3.99
N GLU A 262 6.68 -1.24 4.90
CA GLU A 262 7.84 -2.06 5.19
C GLU A 262 7.92 -3.22 4.20
N ASN A 263 9.03 -3.33 3.47
CA ASN A 263 9.25 -4.34 2.44
C ASN A 263 10.66 -4.98 2.53
N PRO A 264 11.04 -5.54 3.70
CA PRO A 264 12.41 -6.03 3.92
C PRO A 264 12.78 -7.20 3.01
N GLU A 265 11.82 -8.01 2.62
CA GLU A 265 12.02 -9.15 1.72
C GLU A 265 11.95 -8.79 0.22
N LEU A 266 11.74 -7.51 -0.10
CA LEU A 266 11.65 -6.98 -1.46
C LEU A 266 10.56 -7.63 -2.33
N ARG A 267 9.52 -8.20 -1.71
CA ARG A 267 8.42 -8.87 -2.41
C ARG A 267 7.52 -7.90 -3.17
N LEU A 268 7.30 -6.72 -2.62
CA LEU A 268 6.61 -5.64 -3.30
C LEU A 268 7.60 -4.88 -4.19
N ARG A 269 7.25 -4.71 -5.45
CA ARG A 269 8.08 -3.97 -6.40
C ARG A 269 7.51 -2.58 -6.68
N PRO A 270 8.36 -1.56 -6.87
CA PRO A 270 7.89 -0.25 -7.30
C PRO A 270 7.05 -0.34 -8.57
N GLY A 271 5.95 0.40 -8.62
CA GLY A 271 4.96 0.34 -9.70
C GLY A 271 3.80 -0.64 -9.47
N MET A 272 3.87 -1.53 -8.48
CA MET A 272 2.76 -2.42 -8.16
C MET A 272 1.60 -1.64 -7.53
N PHE A 273 0.38 -1.99 -7.96
CA PHE A 273 -0.86 -1.47 -7.37
C PHE A 273 -1.18 -2.25 -6.11
N VAL A 274 -1.45 -1.56 -5.01
CA VAL A 274 -1.68 -2.14 -3.69
C VAL A 274 -2.98 -1.62 -3.08
N LYS A 275 -3.60 -2.47 -2.28
CA LYS A 275 -4.72 -2.12 -1.41
C LYS A 275 -4.17 -1.87 -0.01
N ALA A 276 -4.61 -0.78 0.61
CA ALA A 276 -4.28 -0.39 1.97
C ALA A 276 -5.55 -0.33 2.82
N ASP A 277 -5.61 -1.12 3.86
CA ASP A 277 -6.65 -1.11 4.87
C ASP A 277 -6.12 -0.38 6.11
N VAL A 278 -6.48 0.90 6.26
CA VAL A 278 -6.06 1.75 7.38
C VAL A 278 -6.92 1.44 8.60
N ILE A 279 -6.32 1.00 9.70
CA ILE A 279 -7.02 0.67 10.94
C ILE A 279 -7.44 1.96 11.62
N VAL A 280 -8.73 2.27 11.59
CA VAL A 280 -9.28 3.50 12.22
C VAL A 280 -9.83 3.24 13.62
N ARG A 281 -10.29 2.04 13.88
CA ARG A 281 -10.72 1.59 15.21
C ARG A 281 -10.33 0.14 15.45
N HIS A 282 -9.87 -0.17 16.62
CA HIS A 282 -9.51 -1.52 17.06
C HIS A 282 -10.17 -1.81 18.41
N LYS A 283 -10.71 -3.00 18.57
CA LYS A 283 -11.24 -3.50 19.82
C LYS A 283 -10.84 -4.94 20.03
N ASP A 284 -10.32 -5.20 21.20
CA ASP A 284 -9.99 -6.54 21.64
C ASP A 284 -11.15 -7.17 22.40
N SER A 285 -11.24 -8.50 22.26
CA SER A 285 -12.13 -9.33 23.10
C SER A 285 -13.59 -8.90 23.10
N VAL A 286 -14.15 -8.63 21.93
CA VAL A 286 -15.58 -8.31 21.76
C VAL A 286 -16.38 -9.51 21.26
N VAL A 287 -17.65 -9.57 21.66
CA VAL A 287 -18.61 -10.52 21.11
C VAL A 287 -18.81 -10.19 19.63
N ALA A 288 -18.54 -11.15 18.75
CA ALA A 288 -18.56 -10.93 17.29
C ALA A 288 -19.33 -12.01 16.57
N ILE A 289 -20.08 -11.60 15.55
CA ILE A 289 -20.87 -12.48 14.68
C ILE A 289 -20.57 -12.19 13.20
N PRO A 290 -20.75 -13.15 12.29
CA PRO A 290 -20.67 -12.87 10.85
C PRO A 290 -21.68 -11.80 10.44
N LYS A 291 -21.29 -10.89 9.56
CA LYS A 291 -22.20 -9.82 9.07
C LYS A 291 -23.38 -10.35 8.27
N ASP A 292 -23.16 -11.43 7.54
CA ASP A 292 -24.12 -11.97 6.58
C ASP A 292 -25.42 -12.48 7.23
N ILE A 293 -25.38 -12.75 8.55
CA ILE A 293 -26.54 -13.24 9.30
C ILE A 293 -27.39 -12.14 9.95
N LEU A 294 -26.95 -10.88 9.82
CA LEU A 294 -27.72 -9.73 10.32
C LEU A 294 -28.91 -9.47 9.42
N LEU A 295 -30.09 -9.51 10.00
CA LEU A 295 -31.36 -9.25 9.33
C LEU A 295 -31.98 -7.95 9.83
N GLY A 296 -32.72 -7.27 8.94
CA GLY A 296 -33.43 -6.04 9.28
C GLY A 296 -32.78 -4.76 8.76
N ASN A 297 -33.25 -3.63 9.23
CA ASN A 297 -32.76 -2.30 8.88
C ASN A 297 -31.88 -1.76 10.00
N LYS A 298 -31.15 -0.66 9.75
CA LYS A 298 -30.21 -0.05 10.69
C LYS A 298 -30.74 0.16 12.11
N ASP A 299 -32.04 0.39 12.25
CA ASP A 299 -32.69 0.67 13.53
C ASP A 299 -33.27 -0.58 14.23
N ALA A 300 -33.37 -1.71 13.53
CA ALA A 300 -33.95 -2.95 14.03
C ALA A 300 -33.22 -4.18 13.49
N LEU A 301 -31.95 -4.31 13.87
CA LEU A 301 -31.15 -5.48 13.51
C LEU A 301 -31.45 -6.64 14.43
N HIS A 302 -31.61 -7.84 13.85
CA HIS A 302 -31.82 -9.07 14.63
C HIS A 302 -31.08 -10.26 13.98
N VAL A 303 -30.87 -11.27 14.78
CA VAL A 303 -30.32 -12.56 14.36
C VAL A 303 -31.15 -13.68 14.94
N PHE A 304 -31.11 -14.85 14.33
CA PHE A 304 -31.77 -16.04 14.88
C PHE A 304 -30.80 -16.82 15.76
N THR A 305 -31.27 -17.15 16.97
CA THR A 305 -30.62 -18.12 17.87
C THR A 305 -31.43 -19.39 17.96
N VAL A 306 -30.83 -20.50 18.36
CA VAL A 306 -31.50 -21.77 18.54
C VAL A 306 -31.44 -22.20 20.01
N ASN A 307 -32.62 -22.43 20.58
CA ASN A 307 -32.74 -23.02 21.91
C ASN A 307 -33.75 -24.19 21.85
N ARG A 308 -33.30 -25.41 22.22
CA ARG A 308 -34.11 -26.63 22.22
C ARG A 308 -34.88 -26.85 20.91
N ASP A 309 -34.16 -26.76 19.78
CA ASP A 309 -34.65 -26.94 18.40
C ASP A 309 -35.75 -25.93 17.95
N VAL A 310 -35.82 -24.79 18.62
CA VAL A 310 -36.69 -23.67 18.25
C VAL A 310 -35.84 -22.43 17.95
N ALA A 311 -36.09 -21.80 16.79
CA ALA A 311 -35.46 -20.55 16.42
C ALA A 311 -36.17 -19.36 17.08
N GLY A 312 -35.38 -18.49 17.71
CA GLY A 312 -35.85 -17.22 18.28
C GLY A 312 -35.09 -16.04 17.68
N GLY A 313 -35.81 -15.03 17.21
CA GLY A 313 -35.21 -13.77 16.78
C GLY A 313 -34.78 -12.93 17.96
N ILE A 314 -33.54 -12.54 18.02
CA ILE A 314 -32.99 -11.68 19.06
C ILE A 314 -32.52 -10.37 18.43
N ASN A 315 -33.04 -9.24 18.94
CA ASN A 315 -32.59 -7.92 18.54
C ASN A 315 -31.17 -7.66 19.06
N VAL A 316 -30.31 -7.15 18.19
CA VAL A 316 -28.92 -6.88 18.51
C VAL A 316 -28.58 -5.42 18.26
N VAL A 317 -27.71 -4.88 19.14
CA VAL A 317 -27.09 -3.57 18.95
C VAL A 317 -25.65 -3.81 18.53
N THR A 318 -25.32 -3.36 17.34
CA THR A 318 -23.98 -3.57 16.76
C THR A 318 -23.02 -2.45 17.12
N GLY A 319 -21.72 -2.73 16.94
CA GLY A 319 -20.63 -1.79 17.12
C GLY A 319 -19.77 -1.65 15.88
N ILE A 320 -18.44 -1.71 16.05
CA ILE A 320 -17.49 -1.68 14.94
C ILE A 320 -17.56 -2.99 14.15
N SER A 321 -17.11 -2.93 12.91
CA SER A 321 -17.13 -4.11 12.05
C SER A 321 -15.94 -4.14 11.12
N ASP A 322 -15.45 -5.35 10.82
CA ASP A 322 -14.48 -5.61 9.77
C ASP A 322 -15.15 -6.11 8.48
N ASN A 323 -14.43 -6.75 7.59
CA ASN A 323 -14.96 -7.28 6.33
C ASN A 323 -15.90 -8.49 6.53
N ARG A 324 -15.78 -9.25 7.62
CA ARG A 324 -16.52 -10.51 7.86
C ARG A 324 -17.38 -10.48 9.11
N TYR A 325 -16.95 -9.77 10.14
CA TYR A 325 -17.56 -9.79 11.46
C TYR A 325 -18.03 -8.41 11.90
N VAL A 326 -19.00 -8.40 12.79
CA VAL A 326 -19.51 -7.21 13.45
C VAL A 326 -19.56 -7.43 14.97
N GLU A 327 -19.14 -6.43 15.71
CA GLU A 327 -19.29 -6.39 17.18
C GLU A 327 -20.77 -6.37 17.56
N VAL A 328 -21.15 -7.16 18.55
CA VAL A 328 -22.46 -7.09 19.20
C VAL A 328 -22.30 -6.53 20.59
N LYS A 329 -22.83 -5.33 20.81
CA LYS A 329 -22.80 -4.62 22.12
C LYS A 329 -23.88 -5.11 23.06
N LYS A 330 -25.06 -5.47 22.51
CA LYS A 330 -26.20 -5.95 23.27
C LYS A 330 -26.98 -7.00 22.47
N GLY A 331 -27.58 -7.95 23.15
CA GLY A 331 -28.45 -8.96 22.57
C GLY A 331 -27.89 -10.38 22.58
N LEU A 332 -26.57 -10.53 22.48
CA LEU A 332 -25.91 -11.84 22.49
C LEU A 332 -24.79 -11.90 23.52
N LYS A 333 -24.49 -13.14 23.95
CA LYS A 333 -23.36 -13.46 24.83
C LYS A 333 -22.47 -14.52 24.19
N GLN A 334 -21.24 -14.64 24.68
CA GLN A 334 -20.36 -15.73 24.29
C GLN A 334 -21.01 -17.07 24.58
N GLY A 335 -20.92 -18.01 23.62
CA GLY A 335 -21.50 -19.33 23.72
C GLY A 335 -22.95 -19.45 23.21
N ASP A 336 -23.64 -18.36 22.92
CA ASP A 336 -24.96 -18.41 22.28
C ASP A 336 -24.87 -19.09 20.92
N LYS A 337 -25.87 -19.94 20.59
CA LYS A 337 -25.93 -20.64 19.30
C LYS A 337 -26.70 -19.82 18.29
N ILE A 338 -26.01 -19.23 17.33
CA ILE A 338 -26.58 -18.43 16.25
C ILE A 338 -26.72 -19.24 14.97
N VAL A 339 -27.75 -18.97 14.20
CA VAL A 339 -27.98 -19.58 12.89
C VAL A 339 -27.13 -18.87 11.86
N VAL A 340 -26.24 -19.62 11.18
CA VAL A 340 -25.35 -19.06 10.14
C VAL A 340 -25.78 -19.41 8.71
N LYS A 341 -26.67 -20.42 8.52
CA LYS A 341 -27.28 -20.75 7.23
C LYS A 341 -28.70 -21.27 7.45
N GLY A 342 -29.61 -20.99 6.51
CA GLY A 342 -31.01 -21.38 6.56
C GLY A 342 -31.88 -20.38 7.35
N TYR A 343 -31.34 -19.22 7.71
CA TYR A 343 -32.04 -18.18 8.44
C TYR A 343 -33.08 -17.43 7.58
N GLU A 344 -32.96 -17.48 6.28
CA GLU A 344 -33.82 -16.75 5.32
C GLU A 344 -35.30 -17.20 5.40
N TRP A 345 -35.51 -18.42 5.86
CA TRP A 345 -36.83 -19.02 5.96
C TRP A 345 -37.39 -19.07 7.39
N LEU A 346 -36.62 -18.56 8.36
CA LEU A 346 -37.00 -18.60 9.76
C LEU A 346 -37.95 -17.46 10.15
N ARG A 347 -38.86 -17.81 11.04
CA ARG A 347 -39.66 -16.86 11.81
C ARG A 347 -39.47 -17.16 13.31
N ASN A 348 -39.85 -16.20 14.13
CA ASN A 348 -39.81 -16.42 15.57
C ASN A 348 -40.69 -17.61 15.96
N GLY A 349 -40.12 -18.60 16.64
CA GLY A 349 -40.82 -19.83 17.01
C GLY A 349 -40.74 -20.97 15.98
N SER A 350 -40.02 -20.80 14.86
CA SER A 350 -39.85 -21.90 13.87
C SER A 350 -39.13 -23.11 14.47
N LYS A 351 -39.65 -24.31 14.23
CA LYS A 351 -38.95 -25.54 14.57
C LYS A 351 -37.81 -25.78 13.58
N VAL A 352 -36.63 -26.09 14.10
CA VAL A 352 -35.42 -26.27 13.28
C VAL A 352 -34.78 -27.61 13.54
N LYS A 353 -34.10 -28.11 12.50
CA LYS A 353 -33.20 -29.26 12.61
C LYS A 353 -31.77 -28.79 12.43
N ILE A 354 -30.99 -28.93 13.48
CA ILE A 354 -29.57 -28.54 13.42
C ILE A 354 -28.83 -29.54 12.53
N MET A 355 -28.23 -29.00 11.48
CA MET A 355 -27.34 -29.74 10.58
C MET A 355 -25.91 -29.60 11.09
N LYS A 356 -25.11 -30.67 10.99
CA LYS A 356 -23.70 -30.67 11.39
C LYS A 356 -22.80 -30.26 10.23
#